data_879c5323b28cc3febb447d5386a94d87
#
_entry.id   879c5323b28cc3febb447d5386a94d87
#
_cell.length_a   1.000
_cell.length_b   1.000
_cell.length_c   1.000
_cell.angle_alpha   90.00
_cell.angle_beta   90.00
_cell.angle_gamma   90.00
#
_symmetry.space_group_name_H-M   'P 1'
#
loop_
_entity.id
_entity.type
_entity.pdbx_description
1 polymer ?
#
loop_
_entity_poly.entity_id
_entity_poly.type
_entity_poly.pdbx_seq_one_letter_code
_entity_poly.pdbx_strand_id
1 'polypeptide(L)'
;QIFHGCESGLTEGIPMEKKSEFPKAFADFIRRWGAPEHLFTDGALEECSKAVTDLMRMYCIGRHFRSEPYHQNQNPAERKIQDLKKTTNGIMDRTGSRACEWLLCTLFVIGLFNVLAQEGLKGMTPTQKVTGRIPDVSPYLAFVFRQRVYHSAGPNERTFPGDSSNERTGYWMGPALDRGDILTFWILDELTDQL
;
A
#
# COMPACT_ATOMS: atom_id res chain seq x y z
N GLN A 1 5.73 -0.60 -7.70
CA GLN A 1 5.64 0.84 -8.06
C GLN A 1 5.02 1.63 -6.94
N ILE A 2 5.50 2.84 -6.70
CA ILE A 2 4.91 3.81 -5.76
C ILE A 2 4.34 4.97 -6.57
N PHE A 3 3.08 5.29 -6.31
CA PHE A 3 2.42 6.50 -6.78
C PHE A 3 2.25 7.46 -5.60
N HIS A 4 2.54 8.73 -5.80
CA HIS A 4 2.42 9.74 -4.75
C HIS A 4 1.74 11.01 -5.29
N GLY A 5 0.65 11.40 -4.65
CA GLY A 5 -0.07 12.63 -4.98
C GLY A 5 0.59 13.85 -4.32
N CYS A 6 1.17 14.74 -5.13
CA CYS A 6 1.92 15.89 -4.63
C CYS A 6 1.09 16.82 -3.74
N GLU A 7 -0.18 17.03 -4.09
CA GLU A 7 -1.08 17.93 -3.35
C GLU A 7 -1.86 17.21 -2.24
N SER A 8 -2.20 15.95 -2.47
CA SER A 8 -3.01 15.18 -1.51
C SER A 8 -2.18 14.44 -0.47
N GLY A 9 -0.88 14.23 -0.73
CA GLY A 9 -0.03 13.38 0.08
C GLY A 9 -0.37 11.89 -0.04
N LEU A 10 -1.43 11.51 -0.79
CA LEU A 10 -1.84 10.14 -0.96
C LEU A 10 -0.71 9.31 -1.56
N THR A 11 -0.47 8.16 -1.00
CA THR A 11 0.55 7.24 -1.49
C THR A 11 -0.08 5.88 -1.76
N GLU A 12 0.20 5.30 -2.92
CA GLU A 12 -0.26 3.95 -3.28
C GLU A 12 0.92 3.10 -3.70
N GLY A 13 0.97 1.87 -3.21
CA GLY A 13 1.99 0.88 -3.54
C GLY A 13 1.37 -0.27 -4.33
N ILE A 14 1.76 -0.44 -5.58
CA ILE A 14 1.28 -1.54 -6.42
C ILE A 14 2.46 -2.46 -6.70
N PRO A 15 2.41 -3.72 -6.23
CA PRO A 15 3.45 -4.70 -6.52
C PRO A 15 3.56 -4.97 -8.02
N MET A 16 4.79 -5.04 -8.51
CA MET A 16 5.09 -5.41 -9.90
C MET A 16 6.29 -6.37 -9.90
N GLU A 17 6.25 -7.39 -10.72
CA GLU A 17 7.39 -8.26 -10.95
C GLU A 17 8.37 -7.67 -11.97
N LYS A 18 7.82 -6.98 -12.96
CA LYS A 18 8.59 -6.39 -14.07
C LYS A 18 8.20 -4.93 -14.28
N LYS A 19 9.16 -4.11 -14.66
CA LYS A 19 8.93 -2.71 -15.01
C LYS A 19 7.93 -2.53 -16.17
N SER A 20 7.86 -3.48 -17.09
CA SER A 20 6.90 -3.48 -18.21
C SER A 20 5.43 -3.55 -17.75
N GLU A 21 5.16 -3.87 -16.49
CA GLU A 21 3.81 -3.88 -15.91
C GLU A 21 3.34 -2.49 -15.46
N PHE A 22 4.17 -1.47 -15.57
CA PHE A 22 3.81 -0.10 -15.18
C PHE A 22 2.48 0.39 -15.76
N PRO A 23 2.14 0.18 -17.06
CA PRO A 23 0.85 0.61 -17.60
C PRO A 23 -0.34 -0.01 -16.87
N LYS A 24 -0.23 -1.30 -16.48
CA LYS A 24 -1.26 -2.00 -15.71
C LYS A 24 -1.38 -1.42 -14.30
N ALA A 25 -0.25 -1.24 -13.62
CA ALA A 25 -0.22 -0.64 -12.29
C ALA A 25 -0.81 0.78 -12.31
N PHE A 26 -0.50 1.57 -13.35
CA PHE A 26 -1.06 2.90 -13.50
C PHE A 26 -2.58 2.88 -13.75
N ALA A 27 -3.07 1.96 -14.57
CA ALA A 27 -4.51 1.75 -14.77
C ALA A 27 -5.21 1.33 -13.46
N ASP A 28 -4.59 0.47 -12.64
CA ASP A 28 -5.11 0.05 -11.35
C ASP A 28 -5.16 1.22 -10.35
N PHE A 29 -4.12 2.07 -10.34
CA PHE A 29 -4.11 3.31 -9.57
C PHE A 29 -5.28 4.24 -9.96
N ILE A 30 -5.46 4.50 -11.28
CA ILE A 30 -6.54 5.35 -11.78
C ILE A 30 -7.91 4.78 -11.41
N ARG A 31 -8.08 3.46 -11.50
CA ARG A 31 -9.36 2.79 -11.16
C ARG A 31 -9.71 2.94 -9.68
N ARG A 32 -8.71 2.95 -8.80
CA ARG A 32 -8.90 3.05 -7.35
C ARG A 32 -9.09 4.50 -6.88
N TRP A 33 -8.28 5.42 -7.38
CA TRP A 33 -8.18 6.78 -6.85
C TRP A 33 -8.66 7.88 -7.80
N GLY A 34 -8.94 7.54 -9.04
CA GLY A 34 -9.25 8.48 -10.10
C GLY A 34 -8.02 8.92 -10.90
N ALA A 35 -8.27 9.56 -12.04
CA ALA A 35 -7.22 10.06 -12.91
C ALA A 35 -6.56 11.30 -12.30
N PRO A 36 -5.22 11.38 -12.21
CA PRO A 36 -4.53 12.59 -11.81
C PRO A 36 -4.64 13.66 -12.90
N GLU A 37 -4.58 14.92 -12.54
CA GLU A 37 -4.54 16.01 -13.51
C GLU A 37 -3.24 15.98 -14.34
N HIS A 38 -2.13 15.63 -13.71
CA HIS A 38 -0.81 15.55 -14.30
C HIS A 38 -0.06 14.31 -13.80
N LEU A 39 0.81 13.77 -14.65
CA LEU A 39 1.70 12.66 -14.30
C LEU A 39 3.17 13.18 -14.29
N PHE A 40 3.88 12.91 -13.21
CA PHE A 40 5.32 13.15 -13.07
C PHE A 40 6.04 11.82 -12.98
N THR A 41 7.08 11.63 -13.79
CA THR A 41 7.91 10.41 -13.78
C THR A 41 9.39 10.76 -13.87
N ASP A 42 10.26 9.79 -13.58
CA ASP A 42 11.72 9.92 -13.75
C ASP A 42 12.18 9.75 -15.21
N GLY A 43 11.23 9.52 -16.12
CA GLY A 43 11.51 9.36 -17.54
C GLY A 43 11.96 7.96 -17.96
N ALA A 44 11.77 6.94 -17.11
CA ALA A 44 11.99 5.55 -17.50
C ALA A 44 11.19 5.20 -18.76
N LEU A 45 11.76 4.37 -19.64
CA LEU A 45 11.17 4.01 -20.94
C LEU A 45 9.77 3.41 -20.79
N GLU A 46 9.57 2.62 -19.77
CA GLU A 46 8.28 1.96 -19.48
C GLU A 46 7.19 2.96 -19.11
N GLU A 47 7.55 4.02 -18.36
CA GLU A 47 6.66 5.11 -17.94
C GLU A 47 6.33 6.07 -19.08
N CYS A 48 7.13 6.05 -20.14
CA CYS A 48 6.95 6.84 -21.35
C CYS A 48 6.42 6.02 -22.53
N SER A 49 5.96 4.80 -22.29
CA SER A 49 5.50 3.88 -23.32
C SER A 49 4.21 4.37 -24.01
N LYS A 50 3.95 3.83 -25.21
CA LYS A 50 2.72 4.12 -25.93
C LYS A 50 1.48 3.77 -25.10
N ALA A 51 1.52 2.65 -24.36
CA ALA A 51 0.42 2.21 -23.51
C ALA A 51 0.09 3.25 -22.41
N VAL A 52 1.09 3.87 -21.79
CA VAL A 52 0.89 4.96 -20.82
C VAL A 52 0.30 6.19 -21.49
N THR A 53 0.80 6.55 -22.67
CA THR A 53 0.27 7.69 -23.45
C THR A 53 -1.21 7.46 -23.82
N ASP A 54 -1.56 6.26 -24.21
CA ASP A 54 -2.94 5.92 -24.57
C ASP A 54 -3.86 5.95 -23.32
N LEU A 55 -3.39 5.49 -22.16
CA LEU A 55 -4.12 5.64 -20.89
C LEU A 55 -4.31 7.12 -20.53
N MET A 56 -3.27 7.95 -20.65
CA MET A 56 -3.37 9.38 -20.38
C MET A 56 -4.42 10.05 -21.27
N ARG A 57 -4.45 9.72 -22.56
CA ARG A 57 -5.47 10.23 -23.50
C ARG A 57 -6.87 9.75 -23.13
N MET A 58 -7.02 8.47 -22.80
CA MET A 58 -8.30 7.86 -22.41
C MET A 58 -8.92 8.56 -21.19
N TYR A 59 -8.09 8.90 -20.20
CA TYR A 59 -8.53 9.51 -18.95
C TYR A 59 -8.35 11.04 -18.90
N CYS A 60 -8.05 11.67 -20.05
CA CYS A 60 -7.87 13.13 -20.18
C CYS A 60 -6.82 13.71 -19.21
N ILE A 61 -5.76 12.96 -18.93
CA ILE A 61 -4.64 13.42 -18.10
C ILE A 61 -3.84 14.48 -18.89
N GLY A 62 -3.80 15.71 -18.36
CA GLY A 62 -3.40 16.87 -19.14
C GLY A 62 -1.94 16.89 -19.57
N ARG A 63 -1.00 16.58 -18.66
CA ARG A 63 0.44 16.66 -18.97
C ARG A 63 1.23 15.53 -18.32
N HIS A 64 2.25 15.09 -19.05
CA HIS A 64 3.28 14.20 -18.56
C HIS A 64 4.58 15.00 -18.39
N PHE A 65 4.98 15.21 -17.14
CA PHE A 65 6.25 15.84 -16.81
C PHE A 65 7.31 14.77 -16.55
N ARG A 66 8.50 14.98 -17.07
CA ARG A 66 9.64 14.10 -16.86
C ARG A 66 10.69 14.85 -16.06
N SER A 67 11.24 14.22 -15.03
CA SER A 67 12.36 14.78 -14.30
C SER A 67 13.58 14.88 -15.21
N GLU A 68 14.33 15.98 -15.10
CA GLU A 68 15.61 16.10 -15.79
C GLU A 68 16.65 15.16 -15.15
N PRO A 69 17.56 14.58 -15.94
CA PRO A 69 18.67 13.81 -15.42
C PRO A 69 19.45 14.63 -14.37
N TYR A 70 19.80 13.99 -13.26
CA TYR A 70 20.56 14.58 -12.12
C TYR A 70 19.82 15.62 -11.25
N HIS A 71 18.55 15.91 -11.48
CA HIS A 71 17.72 16.77 -10.61
C HIS A 71 16.75 15.98 -9.73
N GLN A 72 17.27 14.98 -9.01
CA GLN A 72 16.50 14.08 -8.15
C GLN A 72 15.71 14.81 -7.05
N ASN A 73 16.20 15.95 -6.58
CA ASN A 73 15.52 16.77 -5.56
C ASN A 73 14.18 17.37 -6.01
N GLN A 74 13.86 17.31 -7.31
CA GLN A 74 12.63 17.86 -7.88
C GLN A 74 11.46 16.86 -7.84
N ASN A 75 11.72 15.59 -7.54
CA ASN A 75 10.67 14.55 -7.49
C ASN A 75 10.17 14.32 -6.06
N PRO A 76 8.98 14.83 -5.70
CA PRO A 76 8.40 14.62 -4.37
C PRO A 76 8.21 13.14 -4.01
N ALA A 77 7.98 12.28 -5.03
CA ALA A 77 7.82 10.84 -4.84
C ALA A 77 9.12 10.19 -4.32
N GLU A 78 10.29 10.67 -4.73
CA GLU A 78 11.57 10.12 -4.26
C GLU A 78 11.76 10.33 -2.76
N ARG A 79 11.50 11.54 -2.26
CA ARG A 79 11.53 11.83 -0.82
C ARG A 79 10.55 10.92 -0.07
N LYS A 80 9.35 10.74 -0.61
CA LYS A 80 8.36 9.85 0.01
C LYS A 80 8.81 8.39 0.03
N ILE A 81 9.46 7.93 -1.03
CA ILE A 81 10.07 6.57 -1.09
C ILE A 81 11.15 6.41 -0.02
N GLN A 82 11.98 7.43 0.22
CA GLN A 82 12.99 7.40 1.27
C GLN A 82 12.35 7.30 2.66
N ASP A 83 11.30 8.08 2.93
CA ASP A 83 10.54 8.03 4.18
C ASP A 83 9.89 6.66 4.39
N LEU A 84 9.29 6.10 3.33
CA LEU A 84 8.71 4.75 3.35
C LEU A 84 9.77 3.69 3.69
N LYS A 85 10.91 3.71 3.01
CA LYS A 85 12.02 2.77 3.26
C LYS A 85 12.51 2.87 4.70
N LYS A 86 12.73 4.09 5.21
CA LYS A 86 13.19 4.31 6.57
C LYS A 86 12.19 3.79 7.60
N THR A 87 10.90 4.08 7.42
CA THR A 87 9.84 3.65 8.34
C THR A 87 9.64 2.14 8.28
N THR A 88 9.63 1.55 7.08
CA THR A 88 9.54 0.10 6.88
C THR A 88 10.67 -0.62 7.59
N ASN A 89 11.92 -0.22 7.36
CA ASN A 89 13.08 -0.80 8.04
C ASN A 89 12.96 -0.69 9.56
N GLY A 90 12.58 0.49 10.07
CA GLY A 90 12.41 0.69 11.51
C GLY A 90 11.32 -0.19 12.15
N ILE A 91 10.24 -0.48 11.42
CA ILE A 91 9.21 -1.41 11.89
C ILE A 91 9.74 -2.85 11.84
N MET A 92 10.34 -3.25 10.71
CA MET A 92 10.88 -4.60 10.55
C MET A 92 11.93 -4.92 11.61
N ASP A 93 12.84 -4.00 11.90
CA ASP A 93 13.86 -4.16 12.95
C ASP A 93 13.24 -4.35 14.33
N ARG A 94 12.23 -3.55 14.67
CA ARG A 94 11.56 -3.62 15.98
C ARG A 94 10.73 -4.87 16.17
N THR A 95 10.15 -5.39 15.09
CA THR A 95 9.24 -6.55 15.14
C THR A 95 9.95 -7.87 14.83
N GLY A 96 11.25 -7.83 14.49
CA GLY A 96 12.01 -9.01 14.08
C GLY A 96 11.46 -9.64 12.80
N SER A 97 10.94 -8.81 11.88
CA SER A 97 10.37 -9.28 10.61
C SER A 97 11.44 -9.88 9.70
N ARG A 98 11.08 -10.93 8.98
CA ARG A 98 11.97 -11.56 7.99
C ARG A 98 12.12 -10.65 6.76
N ALA A 99 13.26 -10.71 6.09
CA ALA A 99 13.51 -9.89 4.91
C ALA A 99 12.45 -10.07 3.80
N CYS A 100 11.91 -11.28 3.63
CA CYS A 100 10.86 -11.56 2.64
C CYS A 100 9.51 -10.85 2.94
N GLU A 101 9.29 -10.41 4.18
CA GLU A 101 8.07 -9.72 4.61
C GLU A 101 8.09 -8.20 4.29
N TRP A 102 9.17 -7.70 3.68
CA TRP A 102 9.37 -6.26 3.40
C TRP A 102 8.21 -5.62 2.62
N LEU A 103 7.64 -6.35 1.66
CA LEU A 103 6.54 -5.83 0.83
C LEU A 103 5.28 -5.62 1.67
N LEU A 104 4.92 -6.60 2.51
CA LEU A 104 3.76 -6.52 3.39
C LEU A 104 3.92 -5.37 4.40
N CYS A 105 5.12 -5.24 4.98
CA CYS A 105 5.44 -4.14 5.87
C CYS A 105 5.35 -2.78 5.15
N THR A 106 5.85 -2.68 3.92
CA THR A 106 5.75 -1.45 3.13
C THR A 106 4.30 -1.07 2.83
N LEU A 107 3.47 -2.03 2.44
CA LEU A 107 2.04 -1.80 2.20
C LEU A 107 1.31 -1.37 3.46
N PHE A 108 1.63 -1.98 4.61
CA PHE A 108 1.12 -1.55 5.92
C PHE A 108 1.51 -0.09 6.21
N VAL A 109 2.77 0.29 6.01
CA VAL A 109 3.27 1.66 6.23
C VAL A 109 2.58 2.66 5.30
N ILE A 110 2.36 2.30 4.03
CA ILE A 110 1.63 3.13 3.07
C ILE A 110 0.20 3.39 3.57
N GLY A 111 -0.51 2.33 3.97
CA GLY A 111 -1.84 2.44 4.53
C GLY A 111 -1.87 3.33 5.77
N LEU A 112 -0.92 3.15 6.68
CA LEU A 112 -0.78 3.96 7.88
C LEU A 112 -0.56 5.44 7.54
N PHE A 113 0.34 5.76 6.60
CA PHE A 113 0.59 7.14 6.17
C PHE A 113 -0.63 7.80 5.55
N ASN A 114 -1.50 7.04 4.88
CA ASN A 114 -2.71 7.56 4.26
C ASN A 114 -3.83 7.88 5.26
N VAL A 115 -3.81 7.25 6.44
CA VAL A 115 -4.84 7.47 7.49
C VAL A 115 -4.36 8.37 8.62
N LEU A 116 -3.07 8.73 8.66
CA LEU A 116 -2.53 9.65 9.65
C LEU A 116 -2.62 11.10 9.17
N ALA A 117 -2.97 12.00 10.10
CA ALA A 117 -2.98 13.43 9.84
C ALA A 117 -1.58 13.95 9.54
N GLN A 118 -1.46 14.84 8.55
CA GLN A 118 -0.18 15.42 8.12
C GLN A 118 -0.21 16.94 8.30
N GLU A 119 0.87 17.51 8.82
CA GLU A 119 1.01 18.96 9.01
C GLU A 119 0.89 19.71 7.68
N GLY A 120 1.55 19.21 6.62
CA GLY A 120 1.48 19.80 5.28
C GLY A 120 0.07 19.82 4.67
N LEU A 121 -0.86 19.03 5.20
CA LEU A 121 -2.28 19.00 4.82
C LEU A 121 -3.18 19.73 5.84
N LYS A 122 -2.62 20.60 6.67
CA LYS A 122 -3.33 21.34 7.72
C LYS A 122 -4.09 20.43 8.69
N GLY A 123 -3.50 19.30 9.05
CA GLY A 123 -4.08 18.32 9.95
C GLY A 123 -5.07 17.34 9.32
N MET A 124 -5.31 17.41 8.02
CA MET A 124 -6.09 16.39 7.30
C MET A 124 -5.23 15.16 7.01
N THR A 125 -5.89 14.02 6.81
CA THR A 125 -5.25 12.82 6.29
C THR A 125 -5.21 12.83 4.77
N PRO A 126 -4.24 12.17 4.11
CA PRO A 126 -4.24 12.00 2.65
C PRO A 126 -5.53 11.41 2.10
N THR A 127 -6.06 10.37 2.75
CA THR A 127 -7.34 9.77 2.37
C THR A 127 -8.49 10.76 2.46
N GLN A 128 -8.56 11.55 3.54
CA GLN A 128 -9.58 12.59 3.69
C GLN A 128 -9.47 13.65 2.59
N LYS A 129 -8.25 14.05 2.24
CA LYS A 129 -8.02 15.05 1.19
C LYS A 129 -8.53 14.60 -0.18
N VAL A 130 -8.44 13.30 -0.50
CA VAL A 130 -8.88 12.75 -1.78
C VAL A 130 -10.37 12.40 -1.77
N THR A 131 -10.84 11.77 -0.69
CA THR A 131 -12.22 11.24 -0.65
C THR A 131 -13.25 12.17 -0.02
N GLY A 132 -12.79 13.22 0.68
CA GLY A 132 -13.64 14.09 1.50
C GLY A 132 -14.13 13.45 2.80
N ARG A 133 -13.74 12.20 3.10
CA ARG A 133 -14.18 11.45 4.29
C ARG A 133 -13.01 11.17 5.21
N ILE A 134 -13.24 11.29 6.51
CA ILE A 134 -12.27 10.90 7.53
C ILE A 134 -12.17 9.37 7.52
N PRO A 135 -10.96 8.80 7.30
CA PRO A 135 -10.79 7.35 7.32
C PRO A 135 -10.92 6.79 8.74
N ASP A 136 -11.41 5.56 8.84
CA ASP A 136 -11.36 4.81 10.10
C ASP A 136 -9.93 4.29 10.32
N VAL A 137 -9.34 4.65 11.47
CA VAL A 137 -8.01 4.22 11.87
C VAL A 137 -8.03 2.95 12.74
N SER A 138 -9.20 2.52 13.20
CA SER A 138 -9.35 1.39 14.12
C SER A 138 -8.67 0.11 13.63
N PRO A 139 -8.72 -0.25 12.34
CA PRO A 139 -8.04 -1.44 11.84
C PRO A 139 -6.53 -1.44 12.06
N TYR A 140 -5.90 -0.24 12.11
CA TYR A 140 -4.47 -0.10 12.33
C TYR A 140 -4.07 -0.11 13.80
N LEU A 141 -5.04 0.03 14.71
CA LEU A 141 -4.83 0.06 16.16
C LEU A 141 -5.09 -1.29 16.83
N ALA A 142 -5.64 -2.26 16.08
CA ALA A 142 -6.02 -3.56 16.63
C ALA A 142 -4.80 -4.38 17.10
N PHE A 143 -3.73 -4.37 16.31
CA PHE A 143 -2.51 -5.15 16.58
C PHE A 143 -1.26 -4.40 16.13
N VAL A 144 -0.11 -4.82 16.65
CA VAL A 144 1.20 -4.37 16.16
C VAL A 144 1.58 -5.20 14.93
N PHE A 145 2.24 -4.57 13.94
CA PHE A 145 2.73 -5.30 12.76
C PHE A 145 3.56 -6.52 13.19
N ARG A 146 3.29 -7.67 12.57
CA ARG A 146 3.89 -8.96 12.88
C ARG A 146 3.62 -9.48 14.31
N GLN A 147 2.59 -8.99 14.98
CA GLN A 147 2.15 -9.56 16.25
C GLN A 147 1.63 -10.98 16.03
N ARG A 148 2.05 -11.92 16.89
CA ARG A 148 1.52 -13.29 16.86
C ARG A 148 0.07 -13.29 17.33
N VAL A 149 -0.79 -13.89 16.55
CA VAL A 149 -2.24 -13.98 16.78
C VAL A 149 -2.74 -15.39 16.54
N TYR A 150 -3.90 -15.71 17.12
CA TYR A 150 -4.62 -16.93 16.82
C TYR A 150 -5.67 -16.65 15.77
N HIS A 151 -5.79 -17.54 14.80
CA HIS A 151 -6.82 -17.46 13.76
C HIS A 151 -7.41 -18.82 13.46
N SER A 152 -8.62 -18.84 12.88
CA SER A 152 -9.26 -20.10 12.46
C SER A 152 -8.74 -20.49 11.07
N ALA A 153 -8.38 -21.74 10.91
CA ALA A 153 -7.87 -22.30 9.64
C ALA A 153 -8.95 -22.54 8.57
N GLY A 154 -10.17 -22.06 8.78
CA GLY A 154 -11.28 -22.18 7.84
C GLY A 154 -12.53 -22.78 8.47
N PRO A 155 -13.63 -22.85 7.71
CA PRO A 155 -14.91 -23.38 8.18
C PRO A 155 -14.84 -24.91 8.22
N ASN A 156 -14.21 -25.47 9.25
CA ASN A 156 -14.40 -26.88 9.54
C ASN A 156 -15.59 -27.01 10.48
N GLU A 157 -16.55 -27.84 10.08
CA GLU A 157 -17.61 -28.27 10.98
C GLU A 157 -16.96 -28.96 12.17
N ARG A 158 -16.95 -28.30 13.31
CA ARG A 158 -16.51 -28.91 14.56
C ARG A 158 -17.65 -29.78 15.09
N THR A 159 -17.38 -31.06 15.24
CA THR A 159 -18.24 -31.91 16.04
C THR A 159 -18.04 -31.58 17.51
N PHE A 160 -19.11 -31.37 18.24
CA PHE A 160 -19.05 -31.15 19.69
C PHE A 160 -19.22 -32.49 20.43
N PRO A 161 -18.36 -32.83 21.41
CA PRO A 161 -17.08 -32.21 21.77
C PRO A 161 -16.02 -32.47 20.71
N GLY A 162 -15.30 -31.42 20.27
CA GLY A 162 -14.30 -31.53 19.23
C GLY A 162 -12.97 -32.09 19.73
N ASP A 163 -12.39 -33.02 18.97
CA ASP A 163 -11.11 -33.65 19.30
C ASP A 163 -9.90 -32.77 18.88
N SER A 164 -10.11 -31.80 17.98
CA SER A 164 -9.04 -30.94 17.47
C SER A 164 -9.47 -29.49 17.39
N SER A 165 -8.57 -28.60 17.75
CA SER A 165 -8.75 -27.17 17.55
C SER A 165 -8.42 -26.78 16.10
N ASN A 166 -9.29 -26.01 15.47
CA ASN A 166 -8.99 -25.34 14.18
C ASN A 166 -8.19 -24.05 14.35
N GLU A 167 -7.82 -23.74 15.58
CA GLU A 167 -7.01 -22.58 15.86
C GLU A 167 -5.57 -22.82 15.42
N ARG A 168 -5.07 -21.89 14.65
CA ARG A 168 -3.68 -21.83 14.23
C ARG A 168 -3.07 -20.54 14.72
N THR A 169 -1.75 -20.53 14.78
CA THR A 169 -0.98 -19.34 15.05
C THR A 169 -0.47 -18.73 13.76
N GLY A 170 -0.48 -17.42 13.70
CA GLY A 170 0.02 -16.68 12.57
C GLY A 170 0.48 -15.28 13.00
N TYR A 171 0.96 -14.51 12.05
CA TYR A 171 1.42 -13.16 12.28
C TYR A 171 0.49 -12.16 11.60
N TRP A 172 0.06 -11.15 12.34
CA TRP A 172 -0.77 -10.08 11.80
C TRP A 172 0.07 -9.16 10.88
N MET A 173 -0.34 -9.03 9.61
CA MET A 173 0.41 -8.32 8.58
C MET A 173 -0.27 -7.02 8.13
N GLY A 174 -1.36 -6.64 8.77
CA GLY A 174 -2.07 -5.39 8.48
C GLY A 174 -3.53 -5.59 8.10
N PRO A 175 -4.27 -4.47 7.91
CA PRO A 175 -5.65 -4.50 7.45
C PRO A 175 -5.73 -4.94 5.97
N ALA A 176 -6.74 -5.75 5.63
CA ALA A 176 -7.08 -6.12 4.27
C ALA A 176 -8.14 -5.13 3.74
N LEU A 177 -7.70 -3.96 3.29
CA LEU A 177 -8.58 -2.84 2.94
C LEU A 177 -9.45 -3.05 1.70
N ASP A 178 -9.11 -4.02 0.88
CA ASP A 178 -9.75 -4.35 -0.39
C ASP A 178 -10.55 -5.65 -0.36
N ARG A 179 -10.69 -6.27 0.83
CA ARG A 179 -11.39 -7.55 1.02
C ARG A 179 -12.17 -7.58 2.32
N GLY A 180 -13.35 -8.21 2.29
CA GLY A 180 -14.17 -8.42 3.46
C GLY A 180 -14.73 -7.14 4.08
N ASP A 181 -14.96 -7.18 5.38
CA ASP A 181 -15.44 -6.04 6.17
C ASP A 181 -14.29 -5.22 6.77
N ILE A 182 -14.65 -4.11 7.44
CA ILE A 182 -13.71 -3.13 8.01
C ILE A 182 -12.63 -3.75 8.92
N LEU A 183 -12.93 -4.84 9.62
CA LEU A 183 -11.99 -5.54 10.49
C LEU A 183 -11.47 -6.85 9.87
N THR A 184 -11.26 -6.86 8.57
CA THR A 184 -10.57 -7.96 7.88
C THR A 184 -9.07 -7.70 7.88
N PHE A 185 -8.29 -8.72 8.20
CA PHE A 185 -6.85 -8.63 8.38
C PHE A 185 -6.10 -9.66 7.54
N TRP A 186 -4.91 -9.30 7.10
CA TRP A 186 -3.95 -10.24 6.55
C TRP A 186 -3.23 -10.96 7.68
N ILE A 187 -3.31 -12.28 7.71
CA ILE A 187 -2.60 -13.14 8.66
C ILE A 187 -1.66 -14.06 7.88
N LEU A 188 -0.39 -14.00 8.20
CA LEU A 188 0.61 -14.93 7.69
C LEU A 188 0.62 -16.15 8.60
N ASP A 189 0.10 -17.28 8.11
CA ASP A 189 0.04 -18.54 8.85
C ASP A 189 1.45 -19.04 9.16
N GLU A 190 1.71 -19.38 10.43
CA GLU A 190 3.04 -19.77 10.90
C GLU A 190 3.51 -21.12 10.35
N LEU A 191 2.58 -22.01 10.01
CA LEU A 191 2.89 -23.37 9.52
C LEU A 191 3.03 -23.42 8.00
N THR A 192 2.15 -22.73 7.29
CA THR A 192 2.10 -22.78 5.82
C THR A 192 2.88 -21.68 5.14
N ASP A 193 3.24 -20.63 5.88
CA ASP A 193 3.87 -19.39 5.36
C ASP A 193 3.03 -18.73 4.24
N GLN A 194 1.70 -18.89 4.30
CA GLN A 194 0.73 -18.32 3.36
C GLN A 194 -0.12 -17.24 4.05
N LEU A 195 -0.59 -16.28 3.22
CA LEU A 195 -1.51 -15.22 3.62
C LEU A 195 -2.95 -15.68 3.47
#